data_6ac45f6a986f6aac66e8f731454d1ace
#
_entry.id   6ac45f6a986f6aac66e8f731454d1ace
#
_cell.length_a   1.000
_cell.length_b   1.000
_cell.length_c   1.000
_cell.angle_alpha   90.00
_cell.angle_beta   90.00
_cell.angle_gamma   90.00
#
_symmetry.space_group_name_H-M   'P 1'
#
loop_
_entity.id
_entity.type
_entity.pdbx_description
1 polymer ?
#
loop_
_entity_poly.entity_id
_entity_poly.type
_entity_poly.pdbx_seq_one_letter_code
_entity_poly.pdbx_strand_id
1 'polypeptide(L)'
;MIATDQHQHSKDIEKAGIDLARELHASIDIFTVIDKVADFTEPNTGRTFIHAFEEKSSQYSLYLKELKEDNPDLDITPHTLVGNPTDILLEESIKLQPGMLVIGTHGRTGLEHILLGSTAEYLIRHARVPVLVVPYTKAAH
;
A
#
# COMPACT_ATOMS: atom_id res chain seq x y z
N MET A 1 7.25 7.95 0.48
CA MET A 1 6.56 6.87 -0.23
C MET A 1 5.70 6.08 0.74
N ILE A 2 4.43 5.83 0.43
CA ILE A 2 3.50 5.06 1.27
C ILE A 2 2.99 3.88 0.44
N ALA A 3 3.01 2.67 0.99
CA ALA A 3 2.40 1.49 0.38
C ALA A 3 1.13 1.10 1.12
N THR A 4 0.01 1.06 0.41
CA THR A 4 -1.32 0.70 0.92
C THR A 4 -1.93 -0.42 0.10
N ASP A 5 -2.68 -1.32 0.74
CA ASP A 5 -3.37 -2.43 0.08
C ASP A 5 -4.89 -2.27 0.06
N GLN A 6 -5.39 -1.15 0.57
CA GLN A 6 -6.81 -0.79 0.66
C GLN A 6 -7.67 -1.78 1.49
N HIS A 7 -7.06 -2.53 2.38
CA HIS A 7 -7.78 -3.33 3.37
C HIS A 7 -8.13 -2.50 4.62
N GLN A 8 -8.91 -3.08 5.50
CA GLN A 8 -9.42 -2.40 6.71
C GLN A 8 -8.31 -1.73 7.55
N HIS A 9 -7.08 -2.25 7.47
CA HIS A 9 -5.93 -1.77 8.23
C HIS A 9 -5.09 -0.73 7.51
N SER A 10 -5.34 -0.52 6.23
CA SER A 10 -4.62 0.46 5.41
C SER A 10 -4.79 1.88 5.89
N LYS A 11 -5.93 2.20 6.50
CA LYS A 11 -6.22 3.54 7.01
C LYS A 11 -5.25 3.99 8.10
N ASP A 12 -4.75 3.06 8.93
CA ASP A 12 -3.76 3.39 9.95
C ASP A 12 -2.40 3.70 9.30
N ILE A 13 -2.02 2.96 8.26
CA ILE A 13 -0.80 3.18 7.50
C ILE A 13 -0.87 4.53 6.76
N GLU A 14 -1.97 4.77 6.07
CA GLU A 14 -2.22 6.00 5.33
C GLU A 14 -2.20 7.20 6.26
N LYS A 15 -2.93 7.13 7.37
CA LYS A 15 -2.95 8.19 8.39
C LYS A 15 -1.55 8.46 8.93
N ALA A 16 -0.82 7.45 9.34
CA ALA A 16 0.54 7.61 9.88
C ALA A 16 1.48 8.25 8.85
N GLY A 17 1.44 7.79 7.60
CA GLY A 17 2.26 8.33 6.52
C GLY A 17 1.89 9.77 6.14
N ILE A 18 0.61 10.07 6.07
CA ILE A 18 0.09 11.42 5.75
C ILE A 18 0.43 12.41 6.87
N ASP A 19 0.19 12.05 8.13
CA ASP A 19 0.50 12.91 9.27
C ASP A 19 2.01 13.20 9.34
N LEU A 20 2.83 12.17 9.13
CA LEU A 20 4.28 12.34 9.09
C LEU A 20 4.74 13.24 7.94
N ALA A 21 4.19 13.05 6.74
CA ALA A 21 4.53 13.89 5.60
C ALA A 21 4.14 15.37 5.84
N ARG A 22 3.02 15.61 6.50
CA ARG A 22 2.58 16.94 6.88
C ARG A 22 3.55 17.60 7.85
N GLU A 23 3.99 16.89 8.89
CA GLU A 23 4.99 17.37 9.85
C GLU A 23 6.35 17.66 9.19
N LEU A 24 6.74 16.84 8.22
CA LEU A 24 8.02 16.96 7.52
C LEU A 24 7.96 17.90 6.30
N HIS A 25 6.81 18.46 5.96
CA HIS A 25 6.56 19.23 4.73
C HIS A 25 7.02 18.48 3.47
N ALA A 26 6.75 17.17 3.43
CA ALA A 26 7.18 16.29 2.37
C ALA A 26 6.05 15.99 1.38
N SER A 27 6.40 15.77 0.11
CA SER A 27 5.50 15.17 -0.88
C SER A 27 5.31 13.68 -0.63
N ILE A 28 4.22 13.14 -1.14
CA ILE A 28 3.85 11.73 -0.99
C ILE A 28 3.70 11.08 -2.35
N ASP A 29 4.43 9.99 -2.58
CA ASP A 29 4.09 8.97 -3.58
C ASP A 29 3.35 7.84 -2.87
N ILE A 30 2.07 7.64 -3.18
CA ILE A 30 1.26 6.58 -2.58
C ILE A 30 0.99 5.47 -3.58
N PHE A 31 1.30 4.25 -3.18
CA PHE A 31 1.26 3.07 -4.04
C PHE A 31 0.21 2.06 -3.58
N THR A 32 -0.55 1.57 -4.54
CA THR A 32 -1.32 0.33 -4.43
C THR A 32 -0.85 -0.63 -5.52
N VAL A 33 -0.57 -1.87 -5.15
CA VAL A 33 -0.15 -2.90 -6.10
C VAL A 33 -1.23 -3.97 -6.20
N ILE A 34 -1.69 -4.21 -7.42
CA ILE A 34 -2.63 -5.30 -7.75
C ILE A 34 -1.80 -6.56 -7.96
N ASP A 35 -1.94 -7.51 -7.05
CA ASP A 35 -1.30 -8.81 -7.15
C ASP A 35 -2.17 -9.76 -7.97
N LYS A 36 -1.73 -10.10 -9.19
CA LYS A 36 -2.49 -10.99 -10.09
C LYS A 36 -2.78 -12.36 -9.49
N VAL A 37 -1.93 -12.86 -8.61
CA VAL A 37 -2.11 -14.16 -7.97
C VAL A 37 -3.04 -14.05 -6.79
N ALA A 38 -2.76 -13.14 -5.84
CA ALA A 38 -3.53 -13.02 -4.62
C ALA A 38 -4.93 -12.42 -4.83
N ASP A 39 -5.07 -11.51 -5.80
CA ASP A 39 -6.34 -10.79 -6.04
C ASP A 39 -7.37 -11.57 -6.86
N PHE A 40 -6.95 -12.60 -7.59
CA PHE A 40 -7.79 -13.30 -8.56
C PHE A 40 -7.83 -14.82 -8.39
N THR A 41 -7.45 -15.34 -7.23
CA THR A 41 -7.48 -16.77 -6.91
C THR A 41 -8.87 -17.28 -6.49
N GLU A 42 -9.87 -16.43 -6.38
CA GLU A 42 -11.24 -16.86 -6.04
C GLU A 42 -11.88 -17.60 -7.24
N PRO A 43 -12.35 -18.84 -7.03
CA PRO A 43 -12.94 -19.59 -8.11
C PRO A 43 -14.35 -19.10 -8.44
N ASN A 44 -14.57 -18.77 -9.70
CA ASN A 44 -15.84 -18.99 -10.38
C ASN A 44 -17.02 -18.07 -10.04
N THR A 45 -16.88 -16.78 -10.27
CA THR A 45 -18.04 -15.87 -10.28
C THR A 45 -18.66 -15.68 -11.67
N GLY A 46 -18.25 -16.45 -12.70
CA GLY A 46 -18.71 -16.27 -14.09
C GLY A 46 -18.23 -15.00 -14.77
N ARG A 47 -17.40 -14.19 -14.09
CA ARG A 47 -16.79 -13.01 -14.66
C ARG A 47 -15.45 -13.37 -15.33
N THR A 48 -15.17 -12.77 -16.48
CA THR A 48 -13.84 -12.92 -17.08
C THR A 48 -12.81 -12.23 -16.20
N PHE A 49 -11.60 -12.80 -16.15
CA PHE A 49 -10.45 -12.21 -15.44
C PHE A 49 -10.23 -10.73 -15.81
N ILE A 50 -10.43 -10.39 -17.09
CA ILE A 50 -10.26 -9.02 -17.60
C ILE A 50 -11.22 -8.05 -16.91
N HIS A 51 -12.51 -8.37 -16.81
CA HIS A 51 -13.49 -7.50 -16.16
C HIS A 51 -13.23 -7.33 -14.66
N ALA A 52 -12.87 -8.41 -13.97
CA ALA A 52 -12.51 -8.33 -12.55
C ALA A 52 -11.27 -7.47 -12.31
N PHE A 53 -10.29 -7.55 -13.20
CA PHE A 53 -9.08 -6.76 -13.15
C PHE A 53 -9.36 -5.26 -13.40
N GLU A 54 -10.14 -4.94 -14.44
CA GLU A 54 -10.52 -3.56 -14.77
C GLU A 54 -11.31 -2.92 -13.62
N GLU A 55 -12.26 -3.65 -13.05
CA GLU A 55 -13.06 -3.19 -11.91
C GLU A 55 -12.18 -2.87 -10.71
N LYS A 56 -11.27 -3.77 -10.35
CA LYS A 56 -10.37 -3.59 -9.20
C LYS A 56 -9.37 -2.45 -9.42
N SER A 57 -8.82 -2.35 -10.62
CA SER A 57 -7.92 -1.26 -10.99
C SER A 57 -8.61 0.10 -10.89
N SER A 58 -9.85 0.18 -11.36
CA SER A 58 -10.67 1.39 -11.28
C SER A 58 -11.00 1.76 -9.84
N GLN A 59 -11.37 0.78 -9.01
CA GLN A 59 -11.64 1.00 -7.58
C GLN A 59 -10.41 1.55 -6.86
N TYR A 60 -9.24 0.98 -7.10
CA TYR A 60 -8.01 1.40 -6.46
C TYR A 60 -7.60 2.82 -6.89
N SER A 61 -7.71 3.10 -8.17
CA SER A 61 -7.39 4.43 -8.70
C SER A 61 -8.33 5.50 -8.17
N LEU A 62 -9.63 5.19 -8.08
CA LEU A 62 -10.62 6.10 -7.50
C LEU A 62 -10.36 6.37 -6.03
N TYR A 63 -10.09 5.33 -5.25
CA TYR A 63 -9.76 5.46 -3.84
C TYR A 63 -8.54 6.36 -3.59
N LEU A 64 -7.46 6.17 -4.32
CA LEU A 64 -6.26 6.99 -4.19
C LEU A 64 -6.51 8.44 -4.63
N LYS A 65 -7.39 8.65 -5.61
CA LYS A 65 -7.80 9.99 -6.03
C LYS A 65 -8.59 10.70 -4.92
N GLU A 66 -9.55 10.01 -4.31
CA GLU A 66 -10.31 10.53 -3.17
C GLU A 66 -9.38 10.88 -2.00
N LEU A 67 -8.43 10.00 -1.68
CA LEU A 67 -7.44 10.25 -0.63
C LEU A 67 -6.62 11.53 -0.89
N LYS A 68 -6.25 11.78 -2.15
CA LYS A 68 -5.58 13.02 -2.55
C LYS A 68 -6.49 14.23 -2.38
N GLU A 69 -7.75 14.13 -2.81
CA GLU A 69 -8.73 15.21 -2.72
C GLU A 69 -9.07 15.57 -1.26
N ASP A 70 -9.05 14.58 -0.37
CA ASP A 70 -9.26 14.77 1.08
C ASP A 70 -8.06 15.43 1.80
N ASN A 71 -6.90 15.50 1.14
CA ASN A 71 -5.67 16.10 1.69
C ASN A 71 -5.10 17.17 0.74
N PRO A 72 -5.85 18.25 0.47
CA PRO A 72 -5.44 19.27 -0.52
C PRO A 72 -4.23 20.11 -0.12
N ASP A 73 -3.83 20.04 1.16
CA ASP A 73 -2.66 20.67 1.73
C ASP A 73 -1.34 19.94 1.42
N LEU A 74 -1.43 18.71 0.88
CA LEU A 74 -0.28 17.88 0.55
C LEU A 74 -0.14 17.63 -0.94
N ASP A 75 1.09 17.54 -1.40
CA ASP A 75 1.42 17.08 -2.74
C ASP A 75 1.45 15.55 -2.77
N ILE A 76 0.34 14.95 -3.20
CA ILE A 76 0.16 13.50 -3.27
C ILE A 76 0.11 13.05 -4.72
N THR A 77 1.00 12.14 -5.09
CA THR A 77 1.01 11.45 -6.39
C THR A 77 0.56 9.99 -6.21
N PRO A 78 -0.63 9.63 -6.71
CA PRO A 78 -1.14 8.26 -6.61
C PRO A 78 -0.58 7.36 -7.70
N HIS A 79 -0.26 6.11 -7.33
CA HIS A 79 0.23 5.07 -8.24
C HIS A 79 -0.55 3.77 -8.03
N THR A 80 -1.14 3.25 -9.11
CA THR A 80 -1.75 1.91 -9.12
C THR A 80 -0.96 1.05 -10.09
N LEU A 81 -0.23 0.09 -9.56
CA LEU A 81 0.66 -0.78 -10.32
C LEU A 81 0.20 -2.24 -10.24
N VAL A 82 0.73 -3.07 -11.11
CA VAL A 82 0.35 -4.47 -11.24
C VAL A 82 1.59 -5.35 -11.17
N GLY A 83 1.58 -6.35 -10.31
CA GLY A 83 2.67 -7.30 -10.18
C GLY A 83 2.78 -7.88 -8.78
N ASN A 84 3.96 -8.39 -8.45
CA ASN A 84 4.26 -8.80 -7.10
C ASN A 84 4.52 -7.56 -6.23
N PRO A 85 3.77 -7.35 -5.14
CA PRO A 85 3.91 -6.16 -4.31
C PRO A 85 5.32 -5.93 -3.77
N THR A 86 6.00 -7.01 -3.38
CA THR A 86 7.36 -6.94 -2.85
C THR A 86 8.36 -6.42 -3.88
N ASP A 87 8.31 -6.97 -5.09
CA ASP A 87 9.21 -6.59 -6.18
C ASP A 87 8.93 -5.15 -6.64
N ILE A 88 7.66 -4.82 -6.87
CA ILE A 88 7.24 -3.48 -7.31
C ILE A 88 7.64 -2.41 -6.30
N LEU A 89 7.34 -2.61 -5.03
CA LEU A 89 7.64 -1.61 -4.00
C LEU A 89 9.14 -1.42 -3.80
N LEU A 90 9.93 -2.50 -3.91
CA LEU A 90 11.38 -2.40 -3.86
C LEU A 90 11.93 -1.63 -5.08
N GLU A 91 11.51 -1.97 -6.30
CA GLU A 91 11.92 -1.29 -7.52
C GLU A 91 11.57 0.20 -7.49
N GLU A 92 10.35 0.55 -7.11
CA GLU A 92 9.92 1.96 -7.03
C GLU A 92 10.67 2.71 -5.93
N SER A 93 10.99 2.08 -4.80
CA SER A 93 11.81 2.70 -3.76
C SER A 93 13.24 3.00 -4.23
N ILE A 94 13.79 2.16 -5.12
CA ILE A 94 15.11 2.38 -5.72
C ILE A 94 15.06 3.51 -6.76
N LYS A 95 14.01 3.56 -7.58
CA LYS A 95 13.84 4.59 -8.62
C LYS A 95 13.61 5.99 -8.01
N LEU A 96 12.67 6.08 -7.06
CA LEU A 96 12.25 7.35 -6.47
C LEU A 96 13.20 7.85 -5.38
N GLN A 97 13.95 6.94 -4.74
CA GLN A 97 14.81 7.26 -3.61
C GLN A 97 14.11 8.16 -2.56
N PRO A 98 12.94 7.75 -2.06
CA PRO A 98 12.19 8.55 -1.12
C PRO A 98 12.97 8.72 0.18
N GLY A 99 12.72 9.81 0.90
CA GLY A 99 13.31 10.02 2.24
C GLY A 99 12.88 8.93 3.23
N MET A 100 11.72 8.28 3.00
CA MET A 100 11.20 7.19 3.82
C MET A 100 10.15 6.37 3.06
N LEU A 101 10.13 5.06 3.32
CA LEU A 101 9.09 4.13 2.89
C LEU A 101 8.21 3.77 4.10
N VAL A 102 6.90 4.02 4.01
CA VAL A 102 5.90 3.71 5.05
C VAL A 102 5.10 2.49 4.62
N ILE A 103 5.09 1.46 5.45
CA ILE A 103 4.39 0.18 5.20
C ILE A 103 3.69 -0.31 6.46
N GLY A 104 2.74 -1.22 6.32
CA GLY A 104 2.12 -1.93 7.44
C GLY A 104 2.87 -3.20 7.84
N THR A 105 2.64 -3.69 9.05
CA THR A 105 3.18 -4.97 9.51
C THR A 105 2.54 -6.17 8.83
N HIS A 106 1.28 -6.06 8.38
CA HIS A 106 0.51 -7.13 7.78
C HIS A 106 -0.03 -6.68 6.43
N GLY A 107 0.00 -7.60 5.47
CA GLY A 107 -0.74 -7.47 4.23
C GLY A 107 -2.14 -8.10 4.37
N ARG A 108 -2.72 -8.47 3.23
CA ARG A 108 -4.09 -8.99 3.07
C ARG A 108 -4.45 -10.21 3.92
N THR A 109 -3.48 -11.01 4.33
CA THR A 109 -3.74 -12.29 4.99
C THR A 109 -4.05 -12.16 6.48
N GLY A 110 -3.80 -11.00 7.10
CA GLY A 110 -4.23 -10.66 8.47
C GLY A 110 -4.05 -11.76 9.52
N LEU A 111 -3.05 -12.63 9.35
CA LEU A 111 -2.82 -13.74 10.28
C LEU A 111 -2.42 -13.16 11.64
N GLU A 112 -3.34 -13.20 12.57
CA GLU A 112 -3.26 -12.60 13.92
C GLU A 112 -2.03 -13.05 14.72
N HIS A 113 -1.35 -14.09 14.27
CA HIS A 113 -0.20 -14.68 14.95
C HIS A 113 1.16 -14.37 14.30
N ILE A 114 1.16 -13.68 13.15
CA ILE A 114 2.40 -13.29 12.46
C ILE A 114 2.69 -11.84 12.79
N LEU A 115 3.77 -11.61 13.52
CA LEU A 115 4.20 -10.27 13.93
C LEU A 115 4.61 -9.38 12.74
N LEU A 116 5.03 -9.97 11.63
CA LEU A 116 5.49 -9.25 10.44
C LEU A 116 5.18 -10.05 9.17
N GLY A 117 4.50 -9.41 8.21
CA GLY A 117 4.18 -10.00 6.91
C GLY A 117 5.42 -10.16 6.01
N SER A 118 5.36 -11.06 5.04
CA SER A 118 6.47 -11.37 4.12
C SER A 118 6.94 -10.15 3.32
N THR A 119 6.03 -9.32 2.84
CA THR A 119 6.36 -8.08 2.11
C THR A 119 7.09 -7.09 3.01
N ALA A 120 6.60 -6.88 4.23
CA ALA A 120 7.23 -5.99 5.19
C ALA A 120 8.63 -6.50 5.59
N GLU A 121 8.76 -7.79 5.90
CA GLU A 121 10.05 -8.40 6.23
C GLU A 121 11.06 -8.23 5.08
N TYR A 122 10.65 -8.51 3.86
CA TYR A 122 11.53 -8.38 2.70
C TYR A 122 11.98 -6.93 2.46
N LEU A 123 11.05 -5.97 2.52
CA LEU A 123 11.36 -4.56 2.33
C LEU A 123 12.29 -4.02 3.42
N ILE A 124 12.09 -4.42 4.68
CA ILE A 124 13.00 -4.04 5.77
C ILE A 124 14.43 -4.52 5.52
N ARG A 125 14.59 -5.73 4.97
CA ARG A 125 15.91 -6.33 4.71
C ARG A 125 16.62 -5.74 3.49
N HIS A 126 15.87 -5.30 2.46
CA HIS A 126 16.42 -5.00 1.14
C HIS A 126 16.25 -3.54 0.71
N ALA A 127 15.37 -2.76 1.35
CA ALA A 127 15.22 -1.35 1.04
C ALA A 127 16.52 -0.58 1.34
N ARG A 128 16.83 0.38 0.45
CA ARG A 128 18.00 1.27 0.60
C ARG A 128 17.64 2.63 1.20
N VAL A 129 16.44 2.75 1.70
CA VAL A 129 15.89 3.95 2.32
C VAL A 129 15.33 3.58 3.70
N PRO A 130 15.19 4.52 4.64
CA PRO A 130 14.51 4.27 5.92
C PRO A 130 13.11 3.68 5.71
N VAL A 131 12.75 2.69 6.51
CA VAL A 131 11.44 2.05 6.46
C VAL A 131 10.73 2.28 7.79
N LEU A 132 9.57 2.94 7.72
CA LEU A 132 8.66 3.09 8.85
C LEU A 132 7.60 1.97 8.76
N VAL A 133 7.56 1.14 9.77
CA VAL A 133 6.59 0.04 9.87
C VAL A 133 5.49 0.44 10.82
N VAL A 134 4.26 0.54 10.31
CA VAL A 134 3.08 0.87 11.09
C VAL A 134 2.44 -0.42 11.59
N PRO A 135 2.39 -0.64 12.91
CA PRO A 135 1.80 -1.84 13.45
C PRO A 135 0.29 -1.85 13.24
N TYR A 136 -0.26 -3.04 13.03
CA TYR A 136 -1.68 -3.23 13.12
C TYR A 136 -2.10 -3.14 14.59
N THR A 137 -2.93 -2.19 14.90
CA THR A 137 -3.58 -2.10 16.21
C THR A 137 -5.00 -2.63 16.10
N LYS A 138 -5.25 -3.81 16.68
CA LYS A 138 -6.62 -4.27 16.84
C LYS A 138 -7.36 -3.21 17.66
N ALA A 139 -8.44 -2.66 17.12
CA ALA A 139 -9.26 -1.74 17.89
C ALA A 139 -9.61 -2.42 19.22
N ALA A 140 -9.24 -1.79 20.34
CA ALA A 140 -9.62 -2.28 21.66
C ALA A 140 -11.15 -2.27 21.74
N HIS A 141 -11.71 -3.45 21.95
CA HIS A 141 -13.14 -3.61 22.18
C HIS A 141 -13.48 -3.14 23.60
#